data_6dd04d00b36e53584381a843498d33af
#
_entry.id   6dd04d00b36e53584381a843498d33af
#
_cell.length_a   1.000
_cell.length_b   1.000
_cell.length_c   1.000
_cell.angle_alpha   90.00
_cell.angle_beta   90.00
_cell.angle_gamma   90.00
#
_symmetry.space_group_name_H-M   'P 1'
#
loop_
_entity.id
_entity.type
_entity.pdbx_description
1 polymer ?
#
loop_
_entity_poly.entity_id
_entity_poly.type
_entity_poly.pdbx_seq_one_letter_code
_entity_poly.pdbx_strand_id
1 'polypeptide(L)'
;MKVAVVGATGLVGRKMLQVLEERNFPVTELMPVASERSVGKEISFKGKNYKVMGMRDAISMKPQLAIFSAGGDTSLEWAPQFAAVGTTVVDNSSAWRMDPTKKLVIPEINAHVLTKEDKIIANPNCSTIQMLVALAPLHKRYGIKRVVVSTYQSVTGSGLKGINQLEGEREGREVKKAYAHQIDRNCLPHCDSFTDNGYTKEEMKLVNETCKILGDDTIKVTATAVRVPVMGGHSESVNIEFKQDYDLNELRELLAHSEGIVVQDDPARN
;
A
#
# COMPACT_ATOMS: atom_id res chain seq x y z
N MET A 1 10.53 18.91 10.72
CA MET A 1 9.51 18.95 9.66
C MET A 1 8.13 18.89 10.28
N LYS A 2 7.19 19.74 9.85
CA LYS A 2 5.76 19.63 10.22
C LYS A 2 5.10 18.53 9.39
N VAL A 3 4.51 17.54 10.04
CA VAL A 3 3.93 16.36 9.37
C VAL A 3 2.47 16.16 9.81
N ALA A 4 1.57 16.08 8.84
CA ALA A 4 0.20 15.65 9.08
C ALA A 4 0.06 14.15 8.74
N VAL A 5 -0.64 13.39 9.59
CA VAL A 5 -1.04 12.01 9.32
C VAL A 5 -2.56 11.97 9.28
N VAL A 6 -3.10 11.85 8.08
CA VAL A 6 -4.55 11.85 7.83
C VAL A 6 -5.08 10.43 7.89
N GLY A 7 -6.09 10.21 8.73
CA GLY A 7 -6.55 8.89 9.13
C GLY A 7 -5.77 8.31 10.31
N ALA A 8 -5.15 9.15 11.13
CA ALA A 8 -4.25 8.78 12.24
C ALA A 8 -4.87 7.81 13.26
N THR A 9 -6.18 7.80 13.45
CA THR A 9 -6.88 6.90 14.39
C THR A 9 -7.14 5.50 13.82
N GLY A 10 -6.99 5.33 12.50
CA GLY A 10 -7.17 4.06 11.81
C GLY A 10 -6.00 3.10 11.99
N LEU A 11 -6.18 1.83 11.58
CA LEU A 11 -5.14 0.80 11.67
C LEU A 11 -3.86 1.21 10.94
N VAL A 12 -3.99 1.64 9.69
CA VAL A 12 -2.85 2.06 8.85
C VAL A 12 -2.24 3.36 9.37
N GLY A 13 -3.06 4.35 9.78
CA GLY A 13 -2.54 5.60 10.34
C GLY A 13 -1.69 5.39 11.60
N ARG A 14 -2.10 4.48 12.48
CA ARG A 14 -1.30 4.09 13.66
C ARG A 14 0.01 3.41 13.26
N LYS A 15 -0.02 2.56 12.22
CA LYS A 15 1.20 1.94 11.69
C LYS A 15 2.13 2.97 11.05
N MET A 16 1.59 3.96 10.34
CA MET A 16 2.39 5.09 9.81
C MET A 16 3.11 5.85 10.94
N LEU A 17 2.41 6.16 12.03
CA LEU A 17 3.01 6.81 13.19
C LEU A 17 4.12 5.96 13.81
N GLN A 18 3.88 4.66 13.99
CA GLN A 18 4.87 3.72 14.48
C GLN A 18 6.12 3.70 13.60
N VAL A 19 5.96 3.60 12.28
CA VAL A 19 7.09 3.57 11.33
C VAL A 19 7.85 4.90 11.30
N LEU A 20 7.17 6.05 11.37
CA LEU A 20 7.82 7.36 11.50
C LEU A 20 8.69 7.43 12.76
N GLU A 21 8.25 6.81 13.85
CA GLU A 21 8.99 6.73 15.12
C GLU A 21 10.18 5.77 15.01
N GLU A 22 9.96 4.53 14.55
CA GLU A 22 10.99 3.49 14.35
C GLU A 22 12.13 3.96 13.44
N ARG A 23 11.79 4.70 12.39
CA ARG A 23 12.76 5.25 11.43
C ARG A 23 13.37 6.59 11.85
N ASN A 24 13.06 7.07 13.04
CA ASN A 24 13.51 8.39 13.52
C ASN A 24 13.25 9.51 12.53
N PHE A 25 12.13 9.43 11.80
CA PHE A 25 11.78 10.46 10.82
C PHE A 25 11.78 11.85 11.50
N PRO A 26 12.30 12.93 10.86
CA PRO A 26 12.56 14.22 11.51
C PRO A 26 11.27 15.04 11.69
N VAL A 27 10.29 14.47 12.40
CA VAL A 27 9.05 15.15 12.79
C VAL A 27 9.36 16.13 13.92
N THR A 28 9.21 17.43 13.66
CA THR A 28 9.31 18.48 14.68
C THR A 28 7.95 18.84 15.26
N GLU A 29 6.88 18.70 14.46
CA GLU A 29 5.51 18.94 14.87
C GLU A 29 4.61 17.93 14.16
N LEU A 30 3.88 17.12 14.95
CA LEU A 30 2.92 16.14 14.44
C LEU A 30 1.52 16.71 14.49
N MET A 31 0.78 16.51 13.40
CA MET A 31 -0.64 16.84 13.26
C MET A 31 -1.40 15.54 12.98
N PRO A 32 -1.91 14.83 14.01
CA PRO A 32 -2.77 13.68 13.78
C PRO A 32 -4.15 14.17 13.36
N VAL A 33 -4.56 13.81 12.14
CA VAL A 33 -5.82 14.25 11.53
C VAL A 33 -6.77 13.08 11.38
N ALA A 34 -8.03 13.27 11.75
CA ALA A 34 -9.09 12.27 11.54
C ALA A 34 -10.45 12.95 11.35
N SER A 35 -11.50 12.12 11.21
CA SER A 35 -12.88 12.60 11.11
C SER A 35 -13.31 13.35 12.39
N GLU A 36 -14.31 14.21 12.28
CA GLU A 36 -14.88 15.01 13.37
C GLU A 36 -15.22 14.18 14.64
N ARG A 37 -15.64 12.93 14.47
CA ARG A 37 -15.92 11.99 15.59
C ARG A 37 -14.68 11.66 16.43
N SER A 38 -13.49 11.91 15.91
CA SER A 38 -12.23 11.61 16.58
C SER A 38 -11.46 12.85 17.01
N VAL A 39 -11.91 14.04 16.66
CA VAL A 39 -11.30 15.30 17.08
C VAL A 39 -11.27 15.37 18.60
N GLY A 40 -10.14 15.81 19.16
CA GLY A 40 -9.90 15.90 20.60
C GLY A 40 -9.39 14.62 21.27
N LYS A 41 -9.47 13.45 20.61
CA LYS A 41 -8.82 12.23 21.12
C LYS A 41 -7.30 12.39 21.13
N GLU A 42 -6.64 11.70 22.05
CA GLU A 42 -5.18 11.73 22.14
C GLU A 42 -4.53 10.55 21.41
N ILE A 43 -3.40 10.84 20.80
CA ILE A 43 -2.50 9.87 20.16
C ILE A 43 -1.11 10.09 20.71
N SER A 44 -0.46 9.02 21.19
CA SER A 44 0.94 9.08 21.63
C SER A 44 1.87 8.93 20.42
N PHE A 45 2.92 9.77 20.38
CA PHE A 45 3.99 9.70 19.40
C PHE A 45 5.29 10.22 20.01
N LYS A 46 6.38 9.45 19.94
CA LYS A 46 7.67 9.77 20.56
C LYS A 46 7.55 10.20 22.03
N GLY A 47 6.73 9.48 22.80
CA GLY A 47 6.51 9.72 24.21
C GLY A 47 5.71 10.99 24.55
N LYS A 48 5.12 11.67 23.57
CA LYS A 48 4.26 12.85 23.76
C LYS A 48 2.84 12.56 23.28
N ASN A 49 1.86 13.17 23.93
CA ASN A 49 0.46 13.10 23.52
C ASN A 49 0.11 14.27 22.61
N TYR A 50 -0.54 13.96 21.50
CA TYR A 50 -1.03 14.92 20.52
C TYR A 50 -2.54 14.78 20.38
N LYS A 51 -3.26 15.89 20.38
CA LYS A 51 -4.71 15.88 20.14
C LYS A 51 -5.00 15.75 18.65
N VAL A 52 -5.90 14.85 18.33
CA VAL A 52 -6.44 14.70 16.97
C VAL A 52 -7.19 15.96 16.57
N MET A 53 -6.92 16.45 15.37
CA MET A 53 -7.53 17.65 14.81
C MET A 53 -8.30 17.38 13.52
N GLY A 54 -9.10 18.36 13.10
CA GLY A 54 -9.82 18.34 11.84
C GLY A 54 -8.95 18.70 10.64
N MET A 55 -9.44 18.43 9.43
CA MET A 55 -8.72 18.71 8.17
C MET A 55 -8.40 20.19 8.00
N ARG A 56 -9.38 21.08 8.27
CA ARG A 56 -9.22 22.53 8.09
C ARG A 56 -8.15 23.11 8.99
N ASP A 57 -8.13 22.66 10.24
CA ASP A 57 -7.13 23.11 11.23
C ASP A 57 -5.73 22.69 10.78
N ALA A 58 -5.57 21.43 10.35
CA ALA A 58 -4.29 20.94 9.85
C ALA A 58 -3.81 21.70 8.61
N ILE A 59 -4.69 22.02 7.66
CA ILE A 59 -4.35 22.83 6.47
C ILE A 59 -3.89 24.23 6.88
N SER A 60 -4.56 24.87 7.85
CA SER A 60 -4.21 26.22 8.34
C SER A 60 -2.79 26.28 8.93
N MET A 61 -2.31 25.17 9.48
CA MET A 61 -0.98 25.03 10.06
C MET A 61 0.11 24.77 8.99
N LYS A 62 -0.27 24.60 7.73
CA LYS A 62 0.62 24.42 6.55
C LYS A 62 1.71 23.36 6.80
N PRO A 63 1.36 22.08 7.00
CA PRO A 63 2.37 21.04 7.12
C PRO A 63 3.23 20.95 5.86
N GLN A 64 4.48 20.59 6.02
CA GLN A 64 5.39 20.37 4.88
C GLN A 64 5.09 19.05 4.18
N LEU A 65 4.64 18.04 4.94
CA LEU A 65 4.28 16.72 4.47
C LEU A 65 2.94 16.31 5.07
N ALA A 66 2.10 15.67 4.27
CA ALA A 66 0.89 15.01 4.73
C ALA A 66 0.84 13.58 4.18
N ILE A 67 0.67 12.61 5.08
CA ILE A 67 0.54 11.19 4.71
C ILE A 67 -0.92 10.80 4.89
N PHE A 68 -1.57 10.37 3.80
CA PHE A 68 -3.01 10.11 3.75
C PHE A 68 -3.32 8.61 3.80
N SER A 69 -4.21 8.23 4.70
CA SER A 69 -4.82 6.91 4.78
C SER A 69 -6.25 6.98 5.33
N ALA A 70 -7.11 7.75 4.65
CA ALA A 70 -8.49 8.00 5.06
C ALA A 70 -9.54 7.63 4.00
N GLY A 71 -9.12 6.89 2.95
CA GLY A 71 -9.97 6.47 1.83
C GLY A 71 -9.94 7.44 0.65
N GLY A 72 -10.42 6.96 -0.50
CA GLY A 72 -10.33 7.67 -1.78
C GLY A 72 -11.12 8.98 -1.81
N ASP A 73 -12.37 8.96 -1.37
CA ASP A 73 -13.23 10.15 -1.37
C ASP A 73 -12.63 11.28 -0.53
N THR A 74 -12.12 10.94 0.67
CA THR A 74 -11.42 11.90 1.53
C THR A 74 -10.16 12.44 0.85
N SER A 75 -9.43 11.60 0.14
CA SER A 75 -8.23 12.05 -0.55
C SER A 75 -8.56 12.96 -1.73
N LEU A 76 -9.58 12.63 -2.53
CA LEU A 76 -10.03 13.48 -3.63
C LEU A 76 -10.47 14.87 -3.16
N GLU A 77 -11.16 14.95 -2.02
CA GLU A 77 -11.63 16.20 -1.45
C GLU A 77 -10.50 17.05 -0.86
N TRP A 78 -9.60 16.43 -0.08
CA TRP A 78 -8.69 17.16 0.80
C TRP A 78 -7.24 17.24 0.31
N ALA A 79 -6.73 16.24 -0.42
CA ALA A 79 -5.34 16.29 -0.88
C ALA A 79 -5.02 17.52 -1.75
N PRO A 80 -5.91 17.96 -2.67
CA PRO A 80 -5.69 19.20 -3.41
C PRO A 80 -5.63 20.45 -2.51
N GLN A 81 -6.39 20.49 -1.42
CA GLN A 81 -6.40 21.62 -0.50
C GLN A 81 -5.09 21.70 0.31
N PHE A 82 -4.54 20.56 0.73
CA PHE A 82 -3.20 20.51 1.32
C PHE A 82 -2.13 20.92 0.31
N ALA A 83 -2.20 20.43 -0.92
CA ALA A 83 -1.28 20.78 -1.99
C ALA A 83 -1.28 22.29 -2.29
N ALA A 84 -2.47 22.92 -2.28
CA ALA A 84 -2.64 24.35 -2.54
C ALA A 84 -1.93 25.25 -1.52
N VAL A 85 -1.72 24.79 -0.28
CA VAL A 85 -0.95 25.53 0.73
C VAL A 85 0.54 25.16 0.74
N GLY A 86 1.00 24.40 -0.26
CA GLY A 86 2.40 24.02 -0.45
C GLY A 86 2.81 22.68 0.18
N THR A 87 1.88 21.97 0.82
CA THR A 87 2.12 20.66 1.42
C THR A 87 2.37 19.61 0.33
N THR A 88 3.38 18.77 0.51
CA THR A 88 3.51 17.54 -0.28
C THR A 88 2.65 16.45 0.36
N VAL A 89 1.75 15.87 -0.42
CA VAL A 89 0.85 14.79 0.00
C VAL A 89 1.37 13.46 -0.54
N VAL A 90 1.53 12.47 0.33
CA VAL A 90 1.74 11.07 -0.04
C VAL A 90 0.45 10.33 0.29
N ASP A 91 -0.24 9.87 -0.75
CA ASP A 91 -1.57 9.26 -0.61
C ASP A 91 -1.55 7.75 -0.77
N ASN A 92 -2.00 7.04 0.26
CA ASN A 92 -2.11 5.58 0.27
C ASN A 92 -3.44 5.06 -0.31
N SER A 93 -4.39 5.93 -0.66
CA SER A 93 -5.63 5.50 -1.30
C SER A 93 -5.44 5.16 -2.78
N SER A 94 -6.46 4.61 -3.41
CA SER A 94 -6.43 4.36 -4.86
C SER A 94 -6.81 5.59 -5.71
N ALA A 95 -7.13 6.72 -5.09
CA ALA A 95 -7.73 7.87 -5.76
C ALA A 95 -6.86 8.43 -6.91
N TRP A 96 -5.56 8.50 -6.71
CA TRP A 96 -4.63 9.16 -7.63
C TRP A 96 -3.76 8.19 -8.44
N ARG A 97 -3.82 6.90 -8.16
CA ARG A 97 -2.89 5.91 -8.73
C ARG A 97 -2.93 5.89 -10.25
N MET A 98 -4.11 5.95 -10.85
CA MET A 98 -4.29 5.92 -12.30
C MET A 98 -4.51 7.31 -12.92
N ASP A 99 -4.46 8.39 -12.13
CA ASP A 99 -4.44 9.75 -12.66
C ASP A 99 -3.14 9.97 -13.45
N PRO A 100 -3.22 10.32 -14.76
CA PRO A 100 -2.03 10.49 -15.60
C PRO A 100 -1.15 11.69 -15.18
N THR A 101 -1.71 12.63 -14.43
CA THR A 101 -1.00 13.82 -13.91
C THR A 101 -0.30 13.58 -12.57
N LYS A 102 -0.55 12.44 -11.94
CA LYS A 102 0.04 12.09 -10.63
C LYS A 102 1.03 10.95 -10.76
N LYS A 103 2.13 11.07 -10.05
CA LYS A 103 3.17 10.04 -10.02
C LYS A 103 2.76 8.93 -9.06
N LEU A 104 2.88 7.69 -9.55
CA LEU A 104 2.69 6.46 -8.77
C LEU A 104 4.07 5.90 -8.47
N VAL A 105 4.48 5.90 -7.19
CA VAL A 105 5.90 5.75 -6.85
C VAL A 105 6.15 4.63 -5.85
N ILE A 106 7.10 3.77 -6.20
CA ILE A 106 7.83 2.90 -5.28
C ILE A 106 9.27 3.45 -5.25
N PRO A 107 9.76 3.96 -4.10
CA PRO A 107 11.05 4.66 -4.05
C PRO A 107 12.22 3.85 -4.63
N GLU A 108 12.27 2.56 -4.36
CA GLU A 108 13.31 1.63 -4.82
C GLU A 108 13.32 1.45 -6.36
N ILE A 109 12.23 1.80 -7.03
CA ILE A 109 12.05 1.54 -8.46
C ILE A 109 12.12 2.84 -9.28
N ASN A 110 11.27 3.80 -8.93
CA ASN A 110 11.02 4.95 -9.78
C ASN A 110 10.99 6.30 -9.06
N ALA A 111 11.68 6.45 -7.92
CA ALA A 111 11.77 7.75 -7.21
C ALA A 111 12.28 8.90 -8.11
N HIS A 112 13.07 8.57 -9.14
CA HIS A 112 13.65 9.53 -10.09
C HIS A 112 12.60 10.27 -10.94
N VAL A 113 11.36 9.78 -11.00
CA VAL A 113 10.28 10.47 -11.75
C VAL A 113 9.70 11.66 -10.99
N LEU A 114 10.02 11.80 -9.69
CA LEU A 114 9.52 12.87 -8.85
C LEU A 114 10.27 14.18 -9.07
N THR A 115 9.54 15.27 -9.06
CA THR A 115 10.05 16.63 -9.11
C THR A 115 9.53 17.44 -7.91
N LYS A 116 10.01 18.66 -7.72
CA LYS A 116 9.56 19.55 -6.63
C LYS A 116 8.13 20.05 -6.84
N GLU A 117 7.64 19.98 -8.05
CA GLU A 117 6.29 20.37 -8.48
C GLU A 117 5.25 19.31 -8.13
N ASP A 118 5.65 18.05 -7.91
CA ASP A 118 4.77 16.97 -7.55
C ASP A 118 4.28 17.13 -6.10
N LYS A 119 3.08 17.68 -5.93
CA LYS A 119 2.47 17.94 -4.61
C LYS A 119 1.53 16.84 -4.15
N ILE A 120 1.08 15.96 -5.04
CA ILE A 120 0.29 14.77 -4.70
C ILE A 120 0.98 13.57 -5.34
N ILE A 121 1.48 12.68 -4.51
CA ILE A 121 2.23 11.48 -4.88
C ILE A 121 1.38 10.28 -4.46
N ALA A 122 1.07 9.40 -5.40
CA ALA A 122 0.31 8.20 -5.12
C ALA A 122 1.24 7.07 -4.65
N ASN A 123 0.84 6.41 -3.57
CA ASN A 123 1.46 5.17 -3.10
C ASN A 123 0.68 3.98 -3.68
N PRO A 124 1.34 2.98 -4.28
CA PRO A 124 0.67 1.87 -4.95
C PRO A 124 -0.10 0.94 -4.00
N ASN A 125 -0.79 -0.03 -4.59
CA ASN A 125 -1.43 -1.12 -3.88
C ASN A 125 -0.37 -1.99 -3.15
N CYS A 126 -0.73 -2.52 -1.98
CA CYS A 126 0.18 -3.29 -1.13
C CYS A 126 0.78 -4.52 -1.83
N SER A 127 -0.04 -5.29 -2.56
CA SER A 127 0.44 -6.42 -3.34
C SER A 127 1.30 -5.97 -4.52
N THR A 128 0.91 -4.90 -5.22
CA THR A 128 1.72 -4.34 -6.31
C THR A 128 3.11 -3.92 -5.84
N ILE A 129 3.22 -3.23 -4.68
CA ILE A 129 4.53 -2.80 -4.14
C ILE A 129 5.41 -4.01 -3.88
N GLN A 130 4.91 -4.98 -3.13
CA GLN A 130 5.62 -6.17 -2.72
C GLN A 130 6.10 -6.97 -3.94
N MET A 131 5.25 -7.19 -4.93
CA MET A 131 5.59 -7.85 -6.19
C MET A 131 6.67 -7.08 -6.96
N LEU A 132 6.48 -5.79 -7.17
CA LEU A 132 7.34 -5.00 -8.04
C LEU A 132 8.73 -4.73 -7.46
N VAL A 133 8.89 -4.66 -6.15
CA VAL A 133 10.24 -4.57 -5.54
C VAL A 133 11.10 -5.77 -5.98
N ALA A 134 10.51 -6.97 -6.04
CA ALA A 134 11.21 -8.16 -6.52
C ALA A 134 11.33 -8.20 -8.06
N LEU A 135 10.33 -7.73 -8.80
CA LEU A 135 10.29 -7.83 -10.25
C LEU A 135 11.09 -6.75 -10.99
N ALA A 136 11.21 -5.55 -10.43
CA ALA A 136 11.86 -4.44 -11.12
C ALA A 136 13.34 -4.71 -11.50
N PRO A 137 14.21 -5.25 -10.62
CA PRO A 137 15.56 -5.61 -11.01
C PRO A 137 15.59 -6.68 -12.11
N LEU A 138 14.66 -7.64 -12.08
CA LEU A 138 14.54 -8.67 -13.09
C LEU A 138 14.06 -8.09 -14.43
N HIS A 139 13.10 -7.17 -14.41
CA HIS A 139 12.61 -6.47 -15.59
C HIS A 139 13.74 -5.66 -16.24
N LYS A 140 14.50 -4.93 -15.43
CA LYS A 140 15.64 -4.14 -15.92
C LYS A 140 16.72 -5.00 -16.59
N ARG A 141 16.95 -6.21 -16.08
CA ARG A 141 18.01 -7.11 -16.56
C ARG A 141 17.57 -7.98 -17.75
N TYR A 142 16.37 -8.58 -17.69
CA TYR A 142 15.93 -9.60 -18.62
C TYR A 142 14.72 -9.20 -19.47
N GLY A 143 14.03 -8.09 -19.11
CA GLY A 143 12.75 -7.70 -19.70
C GLY A 143 11.63 -8.68 -19.37
N ILE A 144 10.59 -8.22 -18.72
CA ILE A 144 9.42 -9.05 -18.44
C ILE A 144 8.48 -8.98 -19.64
N LYS A 145 8.01 -10.15 -20.08
CA LYS A 145 6.99 -10.29 -21.13
C LYS A 145 5.63 -10.56 -20.52
N ARG A 146 5.56 -11.44 -19.50
CA ARG A 146 4.32 -11.84 -18.85
C ARG A 146 4.52 -12.12 -17.37
N VAL A 147 3.52 -11.78 -16.57
CA VAL A 147 3.44 -12.11 -15.16
C VAL A 147 2.11 -12.82 -14.89
N VAL A 148 2.15 -13.94 -14.21
CA VAL A 148 0.99 -14.60 -13.59
C VAL A 148 1.22 -14.59 -12.09
N VAL A 149 0.33 -13.94 -11.34
CA VAL A 149 0.46 -13.80 -9.90
C VAL A 149 -0.80 -14.29 -9.18
N SER A 150 -0.59 -15.09 -8.14
CA SER A 150 -1.63 -15.41 -7.15
C SER A 150 -1.23 -14.82 -5.81
N THR A 151 -2.07 -13.94 -5.25
CA THR A 151 -1.80 -13.31 -3.96
C THR A 151 -2.54 -14.04 -2.84
N TYR A 152 -1.90 -14.18 -1.69
CA TYR A 152 -2.47 -14.71 -0.46
C TYR A 152 -2.50 -13.56 0.56
N GLN A 153 -3.63 -12.83 0.56
CA GLN A 153 -3.74 -11.57 1.28
C GLN A 153 -4.31 -11.74 2.68
N SER A 154 -3.61 -11.20 3.67
CA SER A 154 -4.07 -11.20 5.05
C SER A 154 -5.35 -10.35 5.23
N VAL A 155 -6.14 -10.66 6.26
CA VAL A 155 -7.35 -9.90 6.60
C VAL A 155 -7.05 -8.46 7.03
N THR A 156 -5.82 -8.15 7.44
CA THR A 156 -5.41 -6.80 7.83
C THR A 156 -5.51 -5.79 6.69
N GLY A 157 -5.39 -6.23 5.43
CA GLY A 157 -5.63 -5.41 4.26
C GLY A 157 -7.06 -4.86 4.16
N SER A 158 -8.03 -5.52 4.80
CA SER A 158 -9.41 -5.02 4.94
C SER A 158 -9.62 -4.16 6.18
N GLY A 159 -8.56 -3.85 6.94
CA GLY A 159 -8.62 -3.07 8.17
C GLY A 159 -9.31 -3.82 9.31
N LEU A 160 -9.72 -3.07 10.34
CA LEU A 160 -10.33 -3.63 11.55
C LEU A 160 -11.56 -4.52 11.29
N LYS A 161 -12.32 -4.22 10.23
CA LYS A 161 -13.52 -5.03 9.92
C LYS A 161 -13.15 -6.47 9.51
N GLY A 162 -12.07 -6.67 8.76
CA GLY A 162 -11.59 -8.00 8.39
C GLY A 162 -11.01 -8.76 9.58
N ILE A 163 -10.25 -8.07 10.42
CA ILE A 163 -9.71 -8.62 11.67
C ILE A 163 -10.85 -9.08 12.58
N ASN A 164 -11.82 -8.20 12.85
CA ASN A 164 -12.95 -8.49 13.73
C ASN A 164 -13.80 -9.68 13.23
N GLN A 165 -13.96 -9.83 11.91
CA GLN A 165 -14.66 -10.99 11.36
C GLN A 165 -13.87 -12.27 11.62
N LEU A 166 -12.57 -12.29 11.31
CA LEU A 166 -11.74 -13.50 11.51
C LEU A 166 -11.71 -13.92 12.99
N GLU A 167 -11.44 -12.97 13.89
CA GLU A 167 -11.39 -13.25 15.33
C GLU A 167 -12.74 -13.67 15.88
N GLY A 168 -13.81 -13.00 15.50
CA GLY A 168 -15.16 -13.35 15.92
C GLY A 168 -15.60 -14.72 15.44
N GLU A 169 -15.29 -15.08 14.18
CA GLU A 169 -15.57 -16.43 13.66
C GLU A 169 -14.80 -17.52 14.42
N ARG A 170 -13.52 -17.27 14.78
CA ARG A 170 -12.71 -18.18 15.61
C ARG A 170 -13.26 -18.38 17.01
N GLU A 171 -13.80 -17.35 17.59
CA GLU A 171 -14.41 -17.36 18.93
C GLU A 171 -15.88 -17.79 18.93
N GLY A 172 -16.45 -18.10 17.77
CA GLY A 172 -17.88 -18.45 17.64
C GLY A 172 -18.84 -17.31 17.95
N ARG A 173 -18.37 -16.04 17.86
CA ARG A 173 -19.19 -14.86 18.06
C ARG A 173 -19.88 -14.43 16.76
N GLU A 174 -21.09 -13.94 16.89
CA GLU A 174 -21.75 -13.24 15.80
C GLU A 174 -21.07 -11.88 15.55
N VAL A 175 -20.66 -11.64 14.30
CA VAL A 175 -19.94 -10.42 13.91
C VAL A 175 -20.48 -9.84 12.63
N LYS A 176 -20.31 -8.55 12.48
CA LYS A 176 -20.57 -7.88 11.20
C LYS A 176 -19.58 -8.37 10.14
N LYS A 177 -20.10 -8.99 9.08
CA LYS A 177 -19.28 -9.53 7.99
C LYS A 177 -18.62 -8.42 7.19
N ALA A 178 -17.30 -8.54 7.00
CA ALA A 178 -16.49 -7.77 6.07
C ALA A 178 -16.42 -8.44 4.69
N TYR A 179 -16.54 -9.77 4.68
CA TYR A 179 -16.52 -10.63 3.50
C TYR A 179 -17.88 -11.30 3.33
N ALA A 180 -18.23 -11.65 2.09
CA ALA A 180 -19.47 -12.34 1.78
C ALA A 180 -19.60 -13.73 2.43
N HIS A 181 -18.46 -14.37 2.66
CA HIS A 181 -18.37 -15.74 3.21
C HIS A 181 -17.51 -15.76 4.48
N GLN A 182 -17.60 -16.86 5.22
CA GLN A 182 -16.72 -17.16 6.34
C GLN A 182 -15.26 -17.13 5.85
N ILE A 183 -14.40 -16.46 6.62
CA ILE A 183 -12.97 -16.39 6.33
C ILE A 183 -12.16 -17.39 7.18
N ASP A 184 -12.56 -17.66 8.41
CA ASP A 184 -11.84 -18.64 9.22
C ASP A 184 -11.85 -20.01 8.56
N ARG A 185 -10.67 -20.63 8.43
CA ARG A 185 -10.45 -21.93 7.76
C ARG A 185 -10.89 -21.95 6.28
N ASN A 186 -10.85 -20.81 5.61
CA ASN A 186 -11.27 -20.68 4.22
C ASN A 186 -10.35 -19.76 3.42
N CYS A 187 -10.37 -19.91 2.10
CA CYS A 187 -9.70 -19.03 1.13
C CYS A 187 -10.76 -18.39 0.23
N LEU A 188 -10.78 -17.05 0.17
CA LEU A 188 -11.78 -16.32 -0.60
C LEU A 188 -11.13 -15.65 -1.81
N PRO A 189 -11.28 -16.19 -3.04
CA PRO A 189 -10.76 -15.56 -4.25
C PRO A 189 -11.66 -14.41 -4.70
N HIS A 190 -11.92 -13.49 -3.79
CA HIS A 190 -12.79 -12.33 -3.97
C HIS A 190 -12.29 -11.19 -3.10
N CYS A 191 -11.40 -10.38 -3.64
CA CYS A 191 -10.91 -9.17 -3.00
C CYS A 191 -11.42 -7.95 -3.78
N ASP A 192 -12.20 -7.08 -3.11
CA ASP A 192 -12.88 -5.91 -3.71
C ASP A 192 -14.05 -6.32 -4.64
N SER A 193 -14.69 -5.38 -5.33
CA SER A 193 -15.82 -5.62 -6.23
C SER A 193 -15.35 -6.10 -7.61
N PHE A 194 -16.18 -6.89 -8.28
CA PHE A 194 -15.93 -7.31 -9.66
C PHE A 194 -16.10 -6.14 -10.64
N THR A 195 -15.35 -6.23 -11.72
CA THR A 195 -15.42 -5.36 -12.90
C THR A 195 -16.08 -6.13 -14.05
N ASP A 196 -16.46 -5.41 -15.12
CA ASP A 196 -17.19 -5.99 -16.26
C ASP A 196 -16.40 -7.06 -17.01
N ASN A 197 -15.09 -7.08 -16.89
CA ASN A 197 -14.21 -8.09 -17.51
C ASN A 197 -14.03 -9.37 -16.67
N GLY A 198 -14.76 -9.51 -15.55
CA GLY A 198 -14.72 -10.66 -14.68
C GLY A 198 -13.59 -10.66 -13.63
N TYR A 199 -12.64 -9.73 -13.69
CA TYR A 199 -11.65 -9.51 -12.65
C TYR A 199 -12.23 -8.67 -11.49
N THR A 200 -11.63 -8.77 -10.33
CA THR A 200 -11.88 -7.83 -9.23
C THR A 200 -11.09 -6.53 -9.41
N LYS A 201 -11.54 -5.46 -8.78
CA LYS A 201 -10.76 -4.20 -8.76
C LYS A 201 -9.38 -4.39 -8.14
N GLU A 202 -9.24 -5.29 -7.18
CA GLU A 202 -7.94 -5.59 -6.57
C GLU A 202 -6.98 -6.20 -7.60
N GLU A 203 -7.44 -7.15 -8.39
CA GLU A 203 -6.66 -7.78 -9.47
C GLU A 203 -6.26 -6.78 -10.55
N MET A 204 -7.20 -5.88 -10.92
CA MET A 204 -6.92 -4.83 -11.90
C MET A 204 -5.90 -3.79 -11.41
N LYS A 205 -5.74 -3.58 -10.09
CA LYS A 205 -4.64 -2.76 -9.56
C LYS A 205 -3.28 -3.36 -9.90
N LEU A 206 -3.11 -4.67 -9.69
CA LEU A 206 -1.88 -5.36 -10.05
C LEU A 206 -1.56 -5.24 -11.55
N VAL A 207 -2.57 -5.32 -12.41
CA VAL A 207 -2.40 -5.15 -13.86
C VAL A 207 -1.95 -3.72 -14.20
N ASN A 208 -2.76 -2.74 -13.82
CA ASN A 208 -2.60 -1.35 -14.27
C ASN A 208 -1.41 -0.64 -13.61
N GLU A 209 -1.21 -0.86 -12.31
CA GLU A 209 -0.14 -0.22 -11.55
C GLU A 209 1.23 -0.77 -11.96
N THR A 210 1.34 -2.07 -12.30
CA THR A 210 2.58 -2.68 -12.81
C THR A 210 3.09 -1.95 -14.06
N CYS A 211 2.24 -1.78 -15.06
CA CYS A 211 2.60 -1.09 -16.31
C CYS A 211 3.02 0.36 -16.02
N LYS A 212 2.24 1.07 -15.21
CA LYS A 212 2.52 2.48 -14.89
C LYS A 212 3.84 2.67 -14.13
N ILE A 213 4.14 1.81 -13.15
CA ILE A 213 5.36 1.93 -12.32
C ILE A 213 6.61 1.53 -13.12
N LEU A 214 6.53 0.43 -13.88
CA LEU A 214 7.66 -0.03 -14.69
C LEU A 214 7.84 0.76 -16.00
N GLY A 215 6.83 1.56 -16.40
CA GLY A 215 6.86 2.34 -17.65
C GLY A 215 6.84 1.47 -18.91
N ASP A 216 6.26 0.27 -18.83
CA ASP A 216 6.19 -0.68 -19.95
C ASP A 216 4.78 -1.26 -20.09
N ASP A 217 3.99 -0.72 -21.01
CA ASP A 217 2.62 -1.15 -21.31
C ASP A 217 2.56 -2.48 -22.12
N THR A 218 3.71 -3.04 -22.48
CA THR A 218 3.78 -4.32 -23.21
C THR A 218 3.73 -5.53 -22.29
N ILE A 219 3.90 -5.33 -20.98
CA ILE A 219 3.88 -6.40 -19.99
C ILE A 219 2.45 -6.93 -19.83
N LYS A 220 2.27 -8.23 -20.03
CA LYS A 220 0.99 -8.91 -19.82
C LYS A 220 0.90 -9.39 -18.37
N VAL A 221 -0.08 -8.93 -17.63
CA VAL A 221 -0.28 -9.33 -16.23
C VAL A 221 -1.63 -9.99 -16.06
N THR A 222 -1.64 -11.12 -15.38
CA THR A 222 -2.86 -11.80 -14.90
C THR A 222 -2.72 -12.05 -13.41
N ALA A 223 -3.72 -11.64 -12.64
CA ALA A 223 -3.71 -11.76 -11.18
C ALA A 223 -4.93 -12.52 -10.67
N THR A 224 -4.73 -13.32 -9.62
CA THR A 224 -5.79 -13.90 -8.80
C THR A 224 -5.59 -13.46 -7.36
N ALA A 225 -6.49 -12.64 -6.84
CA ALA A 225 -6.38 -12.11 -5.49
C ALA A 225 -7.21 -12.93 -4.50
N VAL A 226 -6.54 -13.61 -3.56
CA VAL A 226 -7.18 -14.49 -2.58
C VAL A 226 -7.02 -13.93 -1.16
N ARG A 227 -8.12 -13.78 -0.44
CA ARG A 227 -8.11 -13.47 0.99
C ARG A 227 -7.93 -14.76 1.78
N VAL A 228 -6.95 -14.76 2.70
CA VAL A 228 -6.63 -15.91 3.56
C VAL A 228 -6.75 -15.55 5.06
N PRO A 229 -7.02 -16.52 5.96
CA PRO A 229 -7.31 -16.27 7.37
C PRO A 229 -6.03 -16.05 8.20
N VAL A 230 -5.19 -15.11 7.77
CA VAL A 230 -3.93 -14.75 8.45
C VAL A 230 -3.89 -13.28 8.76
N MET A 231 -3.05 -12.91 9.72
CA MET A 231 -2.75 -11.55 10.13
C MET A 231 -1.36 -11.14 9.63
N GLY A 232 -1.15 -9.87 9.39
CA GLY A 232 0.17 -9.31 9.06
C GLY A 232 0.34 -9.04 7.56
N GLY A 233 1.42 -9.56 6.98
CA GLY A 233 1.77 -9.34 5.58
C GLY A 233 0.98 -10.21 4.59
N HIS A 234 1.23 -9.99 3.32
CA HIS A 234 0.72 -10.81 2.22
C HIS A 234 1.83 -11.73 1.71
N SER A 235 1.44 -12.80 1.04
CA SER A 235 2.34 -13.66 0.27
C SER A 235 1.89 -13.69 -1.17
N GLU A 236 2.80 -13.99 -2.08
CA GLU A 236 2.51 -14.06 -3.51
C GLU A 236 3.28 -15.20 -4.16
N SER A 237 2.59 -15.93 -5.03
CA SER A 237 3.22 -16.87 -5.96
C SER A 237 3.25 -16.20 -7.33
N VAL A 238 4.46 -16.01 -7.88
CA VAL A 238 4.65 -15.26 -9.11
C VAL A 238 5.38 -16.12 -10.14
N ASN A 239 4.77 -16.28 -11.31
CA ASN A 239 5.38 -16.89 -12.48
C ASN A 239 5.68 -15.81 -13.51
N ILE A 240 6.91 -15.78 -14.04
CA ILE A 240 7.40 -14.74 -14.94
C ILE A 240 7.90 -15.36 -16.24
N GLU A 241 7.48 -14.79 -17.34
CA GLU A 241 8.09 -15.01 -18.65
C GLU A 241 8.95 -13.81 -19.01
N PHE A 242 10.24 -14.05 -19.27
CA PHE A 242 11.19 -13.01 -19.67
C PHE A 242 11.28 -12.88 -21.20
N LYS A 243 11.77 -11.73 -21.66
CA LYS A 243 12.11 -11.48 -23.07
C LYS A 243 13.47 -12.05 -23.45
N GLN A 244 14.36 -12.25 -22.47
CA GLN A 244 15.72 -12.77 -22.64
C GLN A 244 15.91 -14.03 -21.79
N ASP A 245 16.82 -14.90 -22.24
CA ASP A 245 17.25 -16.06 -21.46
C ASP A 245 17.96 -15.62 -20.18
N TYR A 246 17.91 -16.45 -19.15
CA TYR A 246 18.54 -16.18 -17.86
C TYR A 246 19.24 -17.41 -17.27
N ASP A 247 20.31 -17.17 -16.55
CA ASP A 247 20.91 -18.16 -15.64
C ASP A 247 20.28 -18.01 -14.25
N LEU A 248 19.93 -19.12 -13.62
CA LEU A 248 19.23 -19.11 -12.33
C LEU A 248 20.13 -18.59 -11.19
N ASN A 249 21.44 -18.85 -11.24
CA ASN A 249 22.36 -18.38 -10.23
C ASN A 249 22.58 -16.88 -10.36
N GLU A 250 22.74 -16.36 -11.58
CA GLU A 250 22.79 -14.91 -11.82
C GLU A 250 21.52 -14.20 -11.36
N LEU A 251 20.36 -14.81 -11.58
CA LEU A 251 19.08 -14.26 -11.13
C LEU A 251 19.01 -14.20 -9.61
N ARG A 252 19.41 -15.26 -8.90
CA ARG A 252 19.47 -15.28 -7.43
C ARG A 252 20.43 -14.22 -6.88
N GLU A 253 21.61 -14.11 -7.46
CA GLU A 253 22.60 -13.10 -7.08
C GLU A 253 22.08 -11.68 -7.31
N LEU A 254 21.40 -11.44 -8.44
CA LEU A 254 20.78 -10.15 -8.73
C LEU A 254 19.77 -9.77 -7.64
N LEU A 255 18.89 -10.70 -7.24
CA LEU A 255 17.90 -10.47 -6.20
C LEU A 255 18.57 -10.28 -4.81
N ALA A 256 19.60 -11.08 -4.51
CA ALA A 256 20.30 -10.99 -3.22
C ALA A 256 21.01 -9.64 -3.01
N HIS A 257 21.40 -8.97 -4.10
CA HIS A 257 22.04 -7.65 -4.05
C HIS A 257 21.08 -6.49 -4.34
N SER A 258 19.78 -6.77 -4.53
CA SER A 258 18.78 -5.73 -4.79
C SER A 258 18.25 -5.14 -3.49
N GLU A 259 18.08 -3.82 -3.47
CA GLU A 259 17.56 -3.10 -2.31
C GLU A 259 16.12 -3.52 -2.00
N GLY A 260 15.81 -3.66 -0.70
CA GLY A 260 14.47 -4.03 -0.23
C GLY A 260 14.14 -5.52 -0.33
N ILE A 261 15.08 -6.36 -0.75
CA ILE A 261 14.89 -7.81 -0.94
C ILE A 261 15.81 -8.59 0.01
N VAL A 262 15.24 -9.62 0.62
CA VAL A 262 16.00 -10.66 1.32
C VAL A 262 15.69 -11.98 0.64
N VAL A 263 16.71 -12.61 0.04
CA VAL A 263 16.59 -13.94 -0.56
C VAL A 263 16.73 -14.98 0.55
N GLN A 264 15.70 -15.81 0.69
CA GLN A 264 15.68 -16.96 1.59
C GLN A 264 15.29 -18.18 0.75
N ASP A 265 16.29 -18.93 0.30
CA ASP A 265 16.14 -20.07 -0.60
C ASP A 265 17.06 -21.22 -0.13
N ASP A 266 16.80 -21.67 1.09
CA ASP A 266 17.51 -22.80 1.72
C ASP A 266 16.47 -23.85 2.18
N PRO A 267 16.22 -24.91 1.37
CA PRO A 267 15.23 -25.94 1.71
C PRO A 267 15.50 -26.65 3.04
N ALA A 268 16.73 -26.61 3.54
CA ALA A 268 17.07 -27.22 4.83
C ALA A 268 16.62 -26.40 6.06
N ARG A 269 16.26 -25.14 5.83
CA ARG A 269 15.83 -24.18 6.87
C ARG A 269 14.36 -23.79 6.79
N ASN A 270 13.63 -24.33 5.84
CA ASN A 270 12.21 -24.05 5.65
C ASN A 270 11.33 -25.10 6.33
#